data_6a781b5fa659e092d60ae0b78749d7b6
#
_entry.id   6a781b5fa659e092d60ae0b78749d7b6
#
_cell.length_a   1.000
_cell.length_b   1.000
_cell.length_c   1.000
_cell.angle_alpha   90.00
_cell.angle_beta   90.00
_cell.angle_gamma   90.00
#
_symmetry.space_group_name_H-M   'P 1'
#
loop_
_entity.id
_entity.type
_entity.pdbx_description
1 polymer ?
#
loop_
_entity_poly.entity_id
_entity_poly.type
_entity_poly.pdbx_seq_one_letter_code
_entity_poly.pdbx_strand_id
1 'polypeptide(L)'
;MTTSTWWASETFWRKTAIWVTAVSFVLLVVLTFDSMSQISAGTKRVPAYSVINNRIEYRMDEKRHAQVPVIGVEEPLFGKKLTEKEAEALVGHGKLTTQAKNCMSCHTLLGNGSYYAPDLTKSWLDPMWGSRGSREELMLAFLKDPSDKLHNGIGRRMPKLKITDEEARAVVAFLKWMSSIDTNGFPYNFRSLEQEN
;
A
#
# COMPACT_ATOMS: atom_id res chain seq x y z
N MET A 1 -36.91 26.25 49.22
CA MET A 1 -36.78 26.48 47.76
C MET A 1 -35.65 25.62 47.25
N THR A 2 -35.96 24.44 46.71
CA THR A 2 -34.93 23.57 46.11
C THR A 2 -34.63 24.13 44.72
N THR A 3 -33.49 24.75 44.56
CA THR A 3 -32.95 25.12 43.23
C THR A 3 -32.69 23.84 42.46
N SER A 4 -33.63 23.47 41.58
CA SER A 4 -33.35 22.34 40.66
C SER A 4 -32.19 22.74 39.75
N THR A 5 -31.09 22.09 39.95
CA THR A 5 -29.89 22.31 39.16
C THR A 5 -30.19 21.90 37.70
N TRP A 6 -29.91 22.80 36.73
CA TRP A 6 -30.21 22.61 35.30
C TRP A 6 -29.72 21.28 34.75
N TRP A 7 -28.59 20.76 35.29
CA TRP A 7 -27.99 19.48 34.90
C TRP A 7 -28.80 18.26 35.40
N ALA A 8 -29.75 18.43 36.32
CA ALA A 8 -30.65 17.35 36.79
C ALA A 8 -31.94 17.28 35.93
N SER A 9 -32.08 18.14 34.91
CA SER A 9 -33.29 18.17 34.07
C SER A 9 -33.25 17.10 32.99
N GLU A 10 -34.22 16.19 32.96
CA GLU A 10 -34.41 15.19 31.91
C GLU A 10 -34.51 15.85 30.51
N THR A 11 -35.23 16.94 30.42
CA THR A 11 -35.42 17.68 29.16
C THR A 11 -34.10 18.19 28.63
N PHE A 12 -33.20 18.65 29.48
CA PHE A 12 -31.86 19.09 29.08
C PHE A 12 -31.08 17.91 28.45
N TRP A 13 -30.99 16.80 29.15
CA TRP A 13 -30.23 15.65 28.66
C TRP A 13 -30.80 15.03 27.39
N ARG A 14 -32.14 14.98 27.27
CA ARG A 14 -32.79 14.51 26.05
C ARG A 14 -32.46 15.39 24.84
N LYS A 15 -32.55 16.71 25.00
CA LYS A 15 -32.18 17.64 23.90
C LYS A 15 -30.70 17.54 23.57
N THR A 16 -29.83 17.52 24.56
CA THR A 16 -28.38 17.36 24.36
C THR A 16 -28.05 16.07 23.64
N ALA A 17 -28.63 14.94 24.04
CA ALA A 17 -28.41 13.67 23.35
C ALA A 17 -28.84 13.72 21.88
N ILE A 18 -30.01 14.29 21.59
CA ILE A 18 -30.48 14.44 20.21
C ILE A 18 -29.49 15.29 19.37
N TRP A 19 -29.05 16.43 19.90
CA TRP A 19 -28.12 17.31 19.17
C TRP A 19 -26.75 16.67 18.99
N VAL A 20 -26.19 16.07 20.03
CA VAL A 20 -24.90 15.40 19.95
C VAL A 20 -24.95 14.26 18.94
N THR A 21 -26.01 13.43 18.98
CA THR A 21 -26.18 12.35 18.02
C THR A 21 -26.32 12.86 16.59
N ALA A 22 -27.14 13.89 16.39
CA ALA A 22 -27.34 14.47 15.04
C ALA A 22 -26.03 15.06 14.46
N VAL A 23 -25.30 15.84 15.27
CA VAL A 23 -24.03 16.44 14.85
C VAL A 23 -22.98 15.35 14.58
N SER A 24 -22.86 14.36 15.48
CA SER A 24 -21.92 13.24 15.28
C SER A 24 -22.26 12.44 14.04
N PHE A 25 -23.53 12.21 13.76
CA PHE A 25 -23.96 11.51 12.54
C PHE A 25 -23.54 12.27 11.28
N VAL A 26 -23.80 13.58 11.23
CA VAL A 26 -23.38 14.42 10.09
C VAL A 26 -21.86 14.39 9.92
N LEU A 27 -21.10 14.54 11.00
CA LEU A 27 -19.64 14.46 10.96
C LEU A 27 -19.15 13.11 10.46
N LEU A 28 -19.72 12.01 10.91
CA LEU A 28 -19.38 10.67 10.45
C LEU A 28 -19.63 10.51 8.94
N VAL A 29 -20.76 10.98 8.45
CA VAL A 29 -21.07 10.94 7.02
C VAL A 29 -20.04 11.74 6.21
N VAL A 30 -19.77 12.98 6.63
CA VAL A 30 -18.76 13.82 5.93
C VAL A 30 -17.38 13.17 5.93
N LEU A 31 -16.90 12.70 7.09
CA LEU A 31 -15.60 12.05 7.23
C LEU A 31 -15.53 10.74 6.44
N THR A 32 -16.64 10.00 6.35
CA THR A 32 -16.70 8.78 5.55
C THR A 32 -16.49 9.07 4.07
N PHE A 33 -17.22 10.06 3.53
CA PHE A 33 -17.07 10.44 2.12
C PHE A 33 -15.70 11.05 1.83
N ASP A 34 -15.17 11.87 2.74
CA ASP A 34 -13.82 12.42 2.60
C ASP A 34 -12.77 11.31 2.58
N SER A 35 -12.84 10.37 3.51
CA SER A 35 -11.93 9.20 3.56
C SER A 35 -12.04 8.35 2.29
N MET A 36 -13.25 8.04 1.85
CA MET A 36 -13.45 7.29 0.60
C MET A 36 -12.85 8.01 -0.60
N SER A 37 -13.00 9.32 -0.68
CA SER A 37 -12.40 10.14 -1.74
C SER A 37 -10.87 10.07 -1.73
N GLN A 38 -10.25 10.05 -0.56
CA GLN A 38 -8.80 10.04 -0.43
C GLN A 38 -8.16 8.67 -0.69
N ILE A 39 -8.84 7.56 -0.34
CA ILE A 39 -8.31 6.21 -0.49
C ILE A 39 -8.67 5.54 -1.83
N SER A 40 -9.54 6.16 -2.63
CA SER A 40 -9.91 5.65 -3.95
C SER A 40 -8.77 5.81 -4.95
N ALA A 41 -8.57 4.83 -5.84
CA ALA A 41 -7.58 4.92 -6.90
C ALA A 41 -7.86 6.12 -7.82
N GLY A 42 -6.79 6.79 -8.27
CA GLY A 42 -6.88 8.03 -9.05
C GLY A 42 -6.94 9.31 -8.22
N THR A 43 -6.75 9.23 -6.91
CA THR A 43 -6.63 10.39 -6.01
C THR A 43 -5.18 10.85 -5.85
N LYS A 44 -4.97 11.93 -5.09
CA LYS A 44 -3.61 12.44 -4.80
C LYS A 44 -2.75 11.46 -4.01
N ARG A 45 -3.36 10.62 -3.16
CA ARG A 45 -2.63 9.68 -2.29
C ARG A 45 -2.56 8.27 -2.85
N VAL A 46 -3.59 7.86 -3.58
CA VAL A 46 -3.70 6.54 -4.20
C VAL A 46 -3.76 6.72 -5.71
N PRO A 47 -2.64 6.62 -6.41
CA PRO A 47 -2.57 6.79 -7.85
C PRO A 47 -3.47 5.82 -8.61
N ALA A 48 -3.86 6.23 -9.82
CA ALA A 48 -4.56 5.36 -10.76
C ALA A 48 -3.76 4.07 -11.01
N TYR A 49 -4.43 2.98 -11.39
CA TYR A 49 -3.74 1.70 -11.60
C TYR A 49 -2.74 1.75 -12.76
N SER A 50 -3.00 2.60 -13.78
CA SER A 50 -2.09 2.79 -14.91
C SER A 50 -0.71 3.36 -14.53
N VAL A 51 -0.53 3.82 -13.28
CA VAL A 51 0.79 4.25 -12.76
C VAL A 51 1.86 3.16 -12.88
N ILE A 52 1.47 1.88 -12.97
CA ILE A 52 2.42 0.78 -13.21
C ILE A 52 3.15 0.88 -14.56
N ASN A 53 2.66 1.72 -15.48
CA ASN A 53 3.36 2.04 -16.74
C ASN A 53 4.45 3.11 -16.55
N ASN A 54 4.64 3.62 -15.35
CA ASN A 54 5.60 4.68 -15.07
C ASN A 54 6.70 4.19 -14.11
N ARG A 55 7.81 4.91 -14.13
CA ARG A 55 8.84 4.80 -13.11
C ARG A 55 8.27 5.28 -11.77
N ILE A 56 8.49 4.49 -10.72
CA ILE A 56 8.11 4.82 -9.37
C ILE A 56 9.38 4.96 -8.55
N GLU A 57 9.56 6.10 -7.93
CA GLU A 57 10.68 6.44 -7.05
C GLU A 57 10.15 7.05 -5.77
N TYR A 58 11.03 7.23 -4.77
CA TYR A 58 10.71 7.88 -3.52
C TYR A 58 11.74 8.97 -3.26
N ARG A 59 11.24 10.13 -2.81
CA ARG A 59 12.06 11.27 -2.44
C ARG A 59 11.66 11.76 -1.06
N MET A 60 12.64 12.26 -0.30
CA MET A 60 12.39 12.93 0.98
C MET A 60 11.64 14.25 0.73
N ASP A 61 10.52 14.43 1.41
CA ASP A 61 9.82 15.70 1.54
C ASP A 61 10.22 16.33 2.89
N GLU A 62 11.05 17.36 2.83
CA GLU A 62 11.58 18.03 4.01
C GLU A 62 10.48 18.67 4.89
N LYS A 63 9.36 19.10 4.28
CA LYS A 63 8.26 19.71 5.03
C LYS A 63 7.46 18.69 5.83
N ARG A 64 7.32 17.48 5.27
CA ARG A 64 6.57 16.39 5.90
C ARG A 64 7.48 15.48 6.72
N HIS A 65 8.81 15.64 6.62
CA HIS A 65 9.81 14.72 7.17
C HIS A 65 9.51 13.26 6.83
N ALA A 66 9.05 13.02 5.60
CA ALA A 66 8.60 11.71 5.15
C ALA A 66 9.01 11.44 3.70
N GLN A 67 9.24 10.17 3.38
CA GLN A 67 9.47 9.76 2.00
C GLN A 67 8.13 9.72 1.26
N VAL A 68 8.05 10.42 0.14
CA VAL A 68 6.86 10.50 -0.71
C VAL A 68 7.12 9.91 -2.09
N PRO A 69 6.13 9.27 -2.71
CA PRO A 69 6.28 8.70 -4.04
C PRO A 69 6.44 9.80 -5.09
N VAL A 70 7.31 9.54 -6.05
CA VAL A 70 7.52 10.36 -7.24
C VAL A 70 7.24 9.49 -8.47
N ILE A 71 6.24 9.91 -9.25
CA ILE A 71 5.90 9.24 -10.51
C ILE A 71 6.76 9.87 -11.62
N GLY A 72 7.64 9.07 -12.19
CA GLY A 72 8.60 9.48 -13.22
C GLY A 72 8.09 9.24 -14.64
N VAL A 73 9.05 9.14 -15.57
CA VAL A 73 8.81 8.89 -16.99
C VAL A 73 8.11 7.55 -17.23
N GLU A 74 7.58 7.39 -18.44
CA GLU A 74 6.98 6.13 -18.89
C GLU A 74 8.02 5.00 -18.85
N GLU A 75 7.69 3.95 -18.13
CA GLU A 75 8.48 2.72 -17.97
C GLU A 75 7.52 1.54 -17.82
N PRO A 76 6.98 1.03 -18.95
CA PRO A 76 5.92 0.03 -18.95
C PRO A 76 6.35 -1.27 -18.28
N LEU A 77 5.50 -1.81 -17.42
CA LEU A 77 5.74 -3.07 -16.74
C LEU A 77 5.81 -4.24 -17.75
N PHE A 78 6.87 -5.05 -17.69
CA PHE A 78 7.17 -6.13 -18.65
C PHE A 78 7.16 -5.66 -20.12
N GLY A 79 7.53 -4.40 -20.36
CA GLY A 79 7.60 -3.81 -21.70
C GLY A 79 6.24 -3.59 -22.37
N LYS A 80 5.10 -3.81 -21.68
CA LYS A 80 3.76 -3.61 -22.22
C LYS A 80 3.05 -2.45 -21.53
N LYS A 81 2.65 -1.44 -22.30
CA LYS A 81 1.79 -0.37 -21.81
C LYS A 81 0.35 -0.86 -21.67
N LEU A 82 -0.19 -0.76 -20.46
CA LEU A 82 -1.54 -1.19 -20.11
C LEU A 82 -2.48 0.01 -20.03
N THR A 83 -3.71 -0.17 -20.49
CA THR A 83 -4.80 0.77 -20.22
C THR A 83 -5.16 0.73 -18.72
N GLU A 84 -5.89 1.75 -18.24
CA GLU A 84 -6.33 1.79 -16.84
C GLU A 84 -7.08 0.51 -16.44
N LYS A 85 -8.01 0.06 -17.27
CA LYS A 85 -8.81 -1.14 -17.01
C LYS A 85 -7.97 -2.44 -16.99
N GLU A 86 -7.00 -2.56 -17.90
CA GLU A 86 -6.08 -3.71 -17.90
C GLU A 86 -5.16 -3.69 -16.67
N ALA A 87 -4.66 -2.50 -16.30
CA ALA A 87 -3.84 -2.31 -15.12
C ALA A 87 -4.62 -2.62 -13.84
N GLU A 88 -5.86 -2.16 -13.72
CA GLU A 88 -6.76 -2.49 -12.61
C GLU A 88 -6.97 -4.00 -12.48
N ALA A 89 -7.28 -4.68 -13.59
CA ALA A 89 -7.49 -6.12 -13.60
C ALA A 89 -6.23 -6.88 -13.16
N LEU A 90 -5.05 -6.47 -13.67
CA LEU A 90 -3.78 -7.10 -13.34
C LEU A 90 -3.40 -6.88 -11.87
N VAL A 91 -3.50 -5.65 -11.38
CA VAL A 91 -3.23 -5.30 -9.97
C VAL A 91 -4.22 -6.00 -9.04
N GLY A 92 -5.51 -6.03 -9.41
CA GLY A 92 -6.55 -6.75 -8.66
C GLY A 92 -6.27 -8.25 -8.58
N HIS A 93 -5.87 -8.87 -9.69
CA HIS A 93 -5.44 -10.28 -9.72
C HIS A 93 -4.24 -10.50 -8.78
N GLY A 94 -3.23 -9.63 -8.82
CA GLY A 94 -2.07 -9.71 -7.93
C GLY A 94 -2.45 -9.62 -6.46
N LYS A 95 -3.35 -8.69 -6.10
CA LYS A 95 -3.90 -8.57 -4.76
C LYS A 95 -4.58 -9.87 -4.30
N LEU A 96 -5.46 -10.43 -5.13
CA LEU A 96 -6.14 -11.70 -4.82
C LEU A 96 -5.15 -12.86 -4.72
N THR A 97 -4.13 -12.90 -5.56
CA THR A 97 -3.07 -13.92 -5.50
C THR A 97 -2.28 -13.83 -4.19
N THR A 98 -1.92 -12.64 -3.73
CA THR A 98 -1.22 -12.49 -2.44
C THR A 98 -2.06 -13.00 -1.27
N GLN A 99 -3.37 -12.84 -1.33
CA GLN A 99 -4.31 -13.41 -0.35
C GLN A 99 -4.40 -14.94 -0.48
N ALA A 100 -4.62 -15.45 -1.69
CA ALA A 100 -4.78 -16.88 -1.96
C ALA A 100 -3.50 -17.70 -1.62
N LYS A 101 -2.31 -17.11 -1.85
CA LYS A 101 -1.03 -17.74 -1.48
C LYS A 101 -0.62 -17.44 -0.03
N ASN A 102 -1.49 -16.76 0.73
CA ASN A 102 -1.30 -16.46 2.15
C ASN A 102 0.02 -15.73 2.49
N CYS A 103 0.42 -14.78 1.64
CA CYS A 103 1.68 -14.04 1.79
C CYS A 103 1.75 -13.31 3.14
N MET A 104 0.61 -12.82 3.64
CA MET A 104 0.51 -12.07 4.90
C MET A 104 0.73 -12.94 6.15
N SER A 105 0.79 -14.26 6.04
CA SER A 105 1.17 -15.10 7.17
C SER A 105 2.66 -15.01 7.53
N CYS A 106 3.48 -14.50 6.61
CA CYS A 106 4.91 -14.27 6.84
C CYS A 106 5.30 -12.80 6.69
N HIS A 107 4.67 -12.08 5.78
CA HIS A 107 4.95 -10.67 5.45
C HIS A 107 3.92 -9.72 6.06
N THR A 108 4.31 -8.46 6.17
CA THR A 108 3.38 -7.36 6.39
C THR A 108 3.11 -6.59 5.09
N LEU A 109 1.93 -5.98 5.00
CA LEU A 109 1.56 -5.02 3.97
C LEU A 109 0.86 -3.85 4.66
N LEU A 110 1.38 -2.64 4.49
CA LEU A 110 0.94 -1.46 5.26
C LEU A 110 0.99 -1.70 6.79
N GLY A 111 1.97 -2.48 7.25
CA GLY A 111 2.12 -2.84 8.66
C GLY A 111 1.16 -3.92 9.17
N ASN A 112 0.24 -4.40 8.35
CA ASN A 112 -0.68 -5.47 8.71
C ASN A 112 -0.19 -6.83 8.21
N GLY A 113 -0.19 -7.84 9.07
CA GLY A 113 0.33 -9.18 8.77
C GLY A 113 1.36 -9.66 9.79
N SER A 114 2.22 -10.60 9.39
CA SER A 114 3.26 -11.16 10.25
C SER A 114 4.62 -10.49 10.01
N TYR A 115 5.37 -10.26 11.08
CA TYR A 115 6.73 -9.68 11.04
C TYR A 115 7.84 -10.73 10.89
N TYR A 116 7.52 -11.92 10.41
CA TYR A 116 8.52 -12.96 10.16
C TYR A 116 9.42 -12.64 8.97
N ALA A 117 8.88 -12.03 7.93
CA ALA A 117 9.54 -11.61 6.70
C ALA A 117 9.40 -10.10 6.47
N PRO A 118 10.13 -9.50 5.49
CA PRO A 118 10.07 -8.06 5.22
C PRO A 118 8.66 -7.56 4.86
N ASP A 119 8.41 -6.27 5.15
CA ASP A 119 7.19 -5.59 4.70
C ASP A 119 7.17 -5.44 3.18
N LEU A 120 6.03 -5.72 2.55
CA LEU A 120 5.86 -5.72 1.11
C LEU A 120 5.43 -4.37 0.54
N THR A 121 5.11 -3.37 1.38
CA THR A 121 4.54 -2.10 0.93
C THR A 121 5.40 -1.38 -0.09
N LYS A 122 6.73 -1.42 0.08
CA LYS A 122 7.72 -0.79 -0.83
C LYS A 122 8.67 -1.81 -1.45
N SER A 123 8.32 -3.09 -1.44
CA SER A 123 9.19 -4.16 -1.92
C SER A 123 9.62 -4.03 -3.39
N TRP A 124 8.81 -3.37 -4.25
CA TRP A 124 9.21 -3.04 -5.62
C TRP A 124 10.49 -2.20 -5.68
N LEU A 125 10.74 -1.37 -4.68
CA LEU A 125 11.88 -0.44 -4.64
C LEU A 125 13.07 -0.98 -3.83
N ASP A 126 13.01 -2.23 -3.37
CA ASP A 126 14.11 -2.84 -2.63
C ASP A 126 15.36 -2.96 -3.54
N PRO A 127 16.52 -2.42 -3.11
CA PRO A 127 17.79 -2.54 -3.84
C PRO A 127 18.21 -3.98 -4.16
N MET A 128 17.76 -4.96 -3.39
CA MET A 128 18.02 -6.38 -3.65
C MET A 128 17.61 -6.84 -5.04
N TRP A 129 16.65 -6.16 -5.67
CA TRP A 129 16.22 -6.48 -7.03
C TRP A 129 17.16 -5.96 -8.13
N GLY A 130 18.33 -5.44 -7.75
CA GLY A 130 19.35 -4.95 -8.70
C GLY A 130 18.92 -3.72 -9.49
N SER A 131 19.52 -3.56 -10.69
CA SER A 131 19.19 -2.43 -11.56
C SER A 131 17.74 -2.47 -12.03
N ARG A 132 17.21 -1.29 -12.41
CA ARG A 132 15.82 -1.15 -12.88
C ARG A 132 15.44 -2.11 -13.99
N GLY A 133 16.34 -2.33 -14.98
CA GLY A 133 16.07 -3.19 -16.14
C GLY A 133 15.97 -4.69 -15.84
N SER A 134 16.42 -5.13 -14.66
CA SER A 134 16.36 -6.55 -14.24
C SER A 134 15.33 -6.84 -13.15
N ARG A 135 14.77 -5.78 -12.55
CA ARG A 135 13.91 -5.91 -11.36
C ARG A 135 12.71 -6.81 -11.57
N GLU A 136 11.99 -6.61 -12.67
CA GLU A 136 10.78 -7.37 -13.00
C GLU A 136 11.06 -8.86 -13.12
N GLU A 137 12.14 -9.21 -13.84
CA GLU A 137 12.55 -10.59 -14.07
C GLU A 137 13.06 -11.24 -12.79
N LEU A 138 13.83 -10.51 -11.97
CA LEU A 138 14.32 -11.01 -10.70
C LEU A 138 13.20 -11.26 -9.70
N MET A 139 12.23 -10.34 -9.59
CA MET A 139 11.06 -10.54 -8.75
C MET A 139 10.22 -11.73 -9.22
N LEU A 140 10.02 -11.85 -10.54
CA LEU A 140 9.29 -12.96 -11.13
C LEU A 140 9.98 -14.30 -10.85
N ALA A 141 11.30 -14.37 -11.08
CA ALA A 141 12.10 -15.57 -10.80
C ALA A 141 12.07 -15.95 -9.31
N PHE A 142 12.21 -14.96 -8.43
CA PHE A 142 12.15 -15.17 -6.98
C PHE A 142 10.79 -15.69 -6.52
N LEU A 143 9.68 -15.16 -7.02
CA LEU A 143 8.34 -15.62 -6.65
C LEU A 143 8.12 -17.09 -7.08
N LYS A 144 8.70 -17.51 -8.19
CA LYS A 144 8.60 -18.88 -8.71
C LYS A 144 9.52 -19.86 -7.98
N ASP A 145 10.72 -19.42 -7.67
CA ASP A 145 11.73 -20.23 -7.01
C ASP A 145 12.61 -19.38 -6.09
N PRO A 146 12.20 -19.16 -4.84
CA PRO A 146 12.96 -18.43 -3.84
C PRO A 146 14.27 -19.18 -3.54
N SER A 147 15.37 -18.77 -4.20
CA SER A 147 16.67 -19.40 -4.02
C SER A 147 17.45 -18.80 -2.85
N ASP A 148 18.39 -19.56 -2.30
CA ASP A 148 19.27 -19.12 -1.21
C ASP A 148 20.11 -17.88 -1.54
N LYS A 149 20.32 -17.61 -2.82
CA LYS A 149 21.13 -16.49 -3.30
C LYS A 149 20.51 -15.10 -3.07
N LEU A 150 19.19 -15.04 -2.85
CA LEU A 150 18.47 -13.81 -2.63
C LEU A 150 18.09 -13.57 -1.16
N HIS A 151 18.59 -14.41 -0.25
CA HIS A 151 18.36 -14.24 1.17
C HIS A 151 19.44 -13.36 1.81
N ASN A 152 19.01 -12.45 2.64
CA ASN A 152 19.84 -11.46 3.34
C ASN A 152 20.68 -12.02 4.51
N GLY A 153 21.07 -13.28 4.49
CA GLY A 153 21.92 -13.90 5.50
C GLY A 153 21.27 -14.17 6.86
N ILE A 154 19.98 -13.86 7.05
CA ILE A 154 19.28 -14.03 8.34
C ILE A 154 18.81 -15.49 8.56
N GLY A 155 19.04 -16.38 7.61
CA GLY A 155 18.63 -17.80 7.71
C GLY A 155 17.13 -18.04 7.52
N ARG A 156 16.31 -17.02 7.35
CA ARG A 156 14.89 -17.15 7.02
C ARG A 156 14.71 -17.33 5.53
N ARG A 157 13.88 -18.28 5.14
CA ARG A 157 13.65 -18.61 3.73
C ARG A 157 12.18 -18.52 3.39
N MET A 158 11.89 -17.92 2.25
CA MET A 158 10.55 -17.96 1.67
C MET A 158 10.30 -19.37 1.14
N PRO A 159 9.18 -20.03 1.48
CA PRO A 159 8.85 -21.33 0.92
C PRO A 159 8.57 -21.23 -0.57
N LYS A 160 8.87 -22.31 -1.31
CA LYS A 160 8.50 -22.39 -2.74
C LYS A 160 6.99 -22.45 -2.87
N LEU A 161 6.41 -21.43 -3.45
CA LEU A 161 4.97 -21.33 -3.70
C LEU A 161 4.62 -22.04 -5.02
N LYS A 162 3.44 -22.69 -5.04
CA LYS A 162 2.84 -23.14 -6.30
C LYS A 162 2.17 -21.92 -6.96
N ILE A 163 2.94 -21.15 -7.70
CA ILE A 163 2.50 -19.94 -8.38
C ILE A 163 2.72 -20.06 -9.88
N THR A 164 1.73 -19.68 -10.70
CA THR A 164 1.86 -19.65 -12.15
C THR A 164 2.60 -18.37 -12.60
N ASP A 165 3.04 -18.34 -13.85
CA ASP A 165 3.69 -17.14 -14.43
C ASP A 165 2.75 -15.94 -14.44
N GLU A 166 1.47 -16.18 -14.74
CA GLU A 166 0.44 -15.14 -14.74
C GLU A 166 0.22 -14.59 -13.34
N GLU A 167 0.04 -15.46 -12.35
CA GLU A 167 -0.11 -15.07 -10.95
C GLU A 167 1.12 -14.29 -10.45
N ALA A 168 2.33 -14.74 -10.79
CA ALA A 168 3.57 -14.08 -10.37
C ALA A 168 3.71 -12.69 -11.01
N ARG A 169 3.40 -12.53 -12.31
CA ARG A 169 3.37 -11.22 -12.98
C ARG A 169 2.34 -10.28 -12.34
N ALA A 170 1.17 -10.81 -12.01
CA ALA A 170 0.12 -10.04 -11.33
C ALA A 170 0.58 -9.57 -9.93
N VAL A 171 1.26 -10.43 -9.16
CA VAL A 171 1.84 -10.04 -7.86
C VAL A 171 2.88 -8.93 -8.04
N VAL A 172 3.77 -9.03 -9.02
CA VAL A 172 4.76 -7.97 -9.32
C VAL A 172 4.06 -6.65 -9.65
N ALA A 173 3.00 -6.68 -10.47
CA ALA A 173 2.20 -5.49 -10.80
C ALA A 173 1.54 -4.88 -9.56
N PHE A 174 0.98 -5.71 -8.69
CA PHE A 174 0.41 -5.27 -7.42
C PHE A 174 1.46 -4.61 -6.52
N LEU A 175 2.64 -5.19 -6.37
CA LEU A 175 3.72 -4.64 -5.55
C LEU A 175 4.28 -3.33 -6.14
N LYS A 176 4.37 -3.22 -7.47
CA LYS A 176 4.73 -1.96 -8.14
C LYS A 176 3.70 -0.87 -7.84
N TRP A 177 2.40 -1.18 -8.01
CA TRP A 177 1.33 -0.24 -7.70
C TRP A 177 1.32 0.15 -6.21
N MET A 178 1.45 -0.82 -5.29
CA MET A 178 1.54 -0.55 -3.85
C MET A 178 2.67 0.41 -3.52
N SER A 179 3.80 0.30 -4.20
CA SER A 179 4.94 1.19 -3.99
C SER A 179 4.66 2.64 -4.41
N SER A 180 3.66 2.89 -5.27
CA SER A 180 3.27 4.24 -5.70
C SER A 180 2.36 4.98 -4.71
N ILE A 181 1.79 4.29 -3.71
CA ILE A 181 0.86 4.88 -2.76
C ILE A 181 1.63 5.75 -1.75
N ASP A 182 1.12 6.95 -1.48
CA ASP A 182 1.62 7.80 -0.41
C ASP A 182 1.20 7.23 0.95
N THR A 183 2.13 6.57 1.61
CA THR A 183 1.95 5.91 2.90
C THR A 183 2.46 6.75 4.07
N ASN A 184 2.65 8.05 3.86
CA ASN A 184 3.14 8.97 4.89
C ASN A 184 4.52 8.57 5.46
N GLY A 185 5.40 8.06 4.58
CA GLY A 185 6.75 7.62 4.93
C GLY A 185 6.84 6.20 5.50
N PHE A 186 5.75 5.46 5.61
CA PHE A 186 5.80 4.06 6.03
C PHE A 186 6.26 3.14 4.87
N PRO A 187 7.08 2.13 5.12
CA PRO A 187 7.80 1.81 6.36
C PRO A 187 9.01 2.74 6.56
N TYR A 188 9.29 3.17 7.80
CA TYR A 188 10.35 4.15 8.12
C TYR A 188 11.77 3.66 7.81
N ASN A 189 11.98 2.37 7.71
CA ASN A 189 13.27 1.76 7.36
C ASN A 189 13.46 1.53 5.86
N PHE A 190 12.55 2.03 5.05
CA PHE A 190 12.66 1.96 3.59
C PHE A 190 13.78 2.88 3.10
N ARG A 191 14.70 2.33 2.29
CA ARG A 191 15.76 3.07 1.62
C ARG A 191 15.36 3.33 0.18
N SER A 192 15.33 4.59 -0.23
CA SER A 192 15.12 4.92 -1.63
C SER A 192 16.38 4.64 -2.45
N LEU A 193 16.22 4.33 -3.74
CA LEU A 193 17.34 4.11 -4.67
C LEU A 193 18.23 5.34 -4.87
N GLU A 194 17.75 6.54 -4.52
CA GLU A 194 18.52 7.80 -4.62
C GLU A 194 19.63 7.91 -3.56
N GLN A 195 19.65 7.05 -2.55
CA GLN A 195 20.65 7.08 -1.47
C GLN A 195 21.89 6.22 -1.76
N GLU A 196 21.95 5.57 -2.93
CA GLU A 196 23.06 4.70 -3.33
C GLU A 196 24.03 5.34 -4.36
N ASN A 197 23.96 6.66 -4.57
CA ASN A 197 24.91 7.40 -5.44
C ASN A 197 25.89 8.24 -4.60
#